data_5d6e6d356331963ea236d8000885bc93
#
_entry.id   5d6e6d356331963ea236d8000885bc93
#
_cell.length_a   1.000
_cell.length_b   1.000
_cell.length_c   1.000
_cell.angle_alpha   90.00
_cell.angle_beta   90.00
_cell.angle_gamma   90.00
#
_symmetry.space_group_name_H-M   'P 1'
#
loop_
_entity.id
_entity.type
_entity.pdbx_description
1 polymer ?
#
loop_
_entity_poly.entity_id
_entity_poly.type
_entity_poly.pdbx_seq_one_letter_code
_entity_poly.pdbx_strand_id
1 'polypeptide(L)'
;MNKKVILMILDGWGISPNPEVSAIDKANTPFIDSLYKTYPNATLRTDGLNVGLPEGQMGNSEVGHMNLGAGRIVYQDLAKINLAVQNNTLSKEEELVKAFAYAKQNNKPVHLLGLLSDGGVHSHINHVYGLIDAANDAGLKDIFVHAFTDGRDVDPKSGLGFVSSLEEFLKNKNGKIASVTGRYYAMDRDKRWERVKLAYDAIVNGEGEHSKNLQESIKKSYDNNVTDEFIKPIVAVDENNKPVATLKDGDVVIFFNFRTDRGRQLTQVLSQQDFHEQNMHKLNLYYVTMTNYDNTFKAVHVIFEKDNLNDTLGEILEKHRKKQIRIAETEKYPHVTFFFSGGRETPFVGESRILRNSPKVATYDLQPEMSAYELRDALVPELEKEEVDFVCLNFANGDMVGHTGVMEAAIKACEAVDECVKSVVSTALNHNYTTILIADHGNCDTMINPDGSPNTAHTTNPVPIILIDKDLKHVESGILGDLAPTILKLMGIPQPAAMTRHSLV
;
A
#
# COMPACT_ATOMS: atom_id res chain seq x y z
N MET A 1 17.81 -11.64 -27.08
CA MET A 1 16.70 -12.34 -27.73
C MET A 1 15.78 -11.28 -28.32
N ASN A 2 14.98 -11.57 -29.32
CA ASN A 2 14.02 -10.59 -29.86
C ASN A 2 12.65 -11.28 -29.98
N LYS A 3 12.13 -11.68 -28.81
CA LYS A 3 10.88 -12.43 -28.70
C LYS A 3 9.69 -11.46 -28.57
N LYS A 4 8.52 -11.88 -29.06
CA LYS A 4 7.24 -11.29 -28.69
C LYS A 4 6.75 -11.96 -27.42
N VAL A 5 6.19 -11.22 -26.47
CA VAL A 5 5.91 -11.74 -25.13
C VAL A 5 4.46 -11.49 -24.72
N ILE A 6 3.84 -12.52 -24.17
CA ILE A 6 2.55 -12.44 -23.49
C ILE A 6 2.80 -12.63 -21.99
N LEU A 7 2.44 -11.65 -21.19
CA LEU A 7 2.27 -11.79 -19.75
C LEU A 7 0.80 -12.15 -19.49
N MET A 8 0.57 -13.39 -19.08
CA MET A 8 -0.76 -13.92 -18.76
C MET A 8 -0.90 -14.06 -17.25
N ILE A 9 -1.82 -13.32 -16.67
CA ILE A 9 -2.06 -13.26 -15.23
C ILE A 9 -3.36 -14.01 -14.93
N LEU A 10 -3.26 -15.11 -14.19
CA LEU A 10 -4.39 -15.84 -13.65
C LEU A 10 -4.66 -15.29 -12.24
N ASP A 11 -5.48 -14.25 -12.15
CA ASP A 11 -5.72 -13.51 -10.90
C ASP A 11 -6.26 -14.43 -9.80
N GLY A 12 -5.63 -14.38 -8.61
CA GLY A 12 -6.01 -15.22 -7.48
C GLY A 12 -5.57 -16.69 -7.53
N TRP A 13 -4.70 -17.08 -8.49
CA TRP A 13 -4.25 -18.46 -8.69
C TRP A 13 -2.99 -18.77 -7.87
N GLY A 14 -3.16 -19.00 -6.56
CA GLY A 14 -2.07 -19.39 -5.65
C GLY A 14 -1.70 -20.87 -5.72
N ILE A 15 -0.64 -21.23 -5.02
CA ILE A 15 -0.20 -22.62 -4.82
C ILE A 15 -0.53 -23.03 -3.39
N SER A 16 -1.53 -23.87 -3.23
CA SER A 16 -1.98 -24.32 -1.90
C SER A 16 -1.00 -25.32 -1.27
N PRO A 17 -0.70 -25.20 0.03
CA PRO A 17 -0.03 -26.26 0.77
C PRO A 17 -0.98 -27.42 1.13
N ASN A 18 -2.31 -27.22 0.97
CA ASN A 18 -3.33 -28.22 1.27
C ASN A 18 -4.38 -28.31 0.14
N PRO A 19 -4.29 -29.34 -0.73
CA PRO A 19 -5.22 -29.52 -1.85
C PRO A 19 -6.70 -29.64 -1.45
N GLU A 20 -6.99 -30.06 -0.21
CA GLU A 20 -8.37 -30.26 0.26
C GLU A 20 -9.16 -28.93 0.40
N VAL A 21 -8.47 -27.81 0.56
CA VAL A 21 -9.11 -26.50 0.67
C VAL A 21 -8.99 -25.66 -0.60
N SER A 22 -8.33 -26.17 -1.64
CA SER A 22 -8.01 -25.47 -2.89
C SER A 22 -9.04 -25.81 -3.97
N ALA A 23 -9.63 -24.79 -4.56
CA ALA A 23 -10.47 -24.95 -5.75
C ALA A 23 -9.64 -25.31 -6.98
N ILE A 24 -8.40 -24.81 -7.07
CA ILE A 24 -7.47 -25.10 -8.19
C ILE A 24 -7.15 -26.59 -8.22
N ASP A 25 -6.77 -27.17 -7.07
CA ASP A 25 -6.38 -28.58 -7.00
C ASP A 25 -7.57 -29.54 -7.22
N LYS A 26 -8.80 -29.05 -6.93
CA LYS A 26 -10.05 -29.83 -7.16
C LYS A 26 -10.60 -29.67 -8.57
N ALA A 27 -10.21 -28.64 -9.29
CA ALA A 27 -10.67 -28.37 -10.64
C ALA A 27 -10.01 -29.31 -11.66
N ASN A 28 -10.74 -29.63 -12.72
CA ASN A 28 -10.18 -30.37 -13.85
C ASN A 28 -9.49 -29.40 -14.82
N THR A 29 -8.19 -29.20 -14.64
CA THR A 29 -7.36 -28.24 -15.41
C THR A 29 -6.25 -28.94 -16.22
N PRO A 30 -6.61 -29.87 -17.13
CA PRO A 30 -5.64 -30.75 -17.77
C PRO A 30 -4.60 -30.02 -18.63
N PHE A 31 -4.95 -28.86 -19.17
CA PHE A 31 -4.00 -28.10 -19.98
C PHE A 31 -2.96 -27.40 -19.11
N ILE A 32 -3.36 -26.66 -18.09
CA ILE A 32 -2.43 -26.01 -17.15
C ILE A 32 -1.56 -27.06 -16.45
N ASP A 33 -2.12 -28.20 -16.04
CA ASP A 33 -1.37 -29.32 -15.46
C ASP A 33 -0.29 -29.85 -16.41
N SER A 34 -0.57 -29.87 -17.71
CA SER A 34 0.39 -30.26 -18.72
C SER A 34 1.54 -29.26 -18.89
N LEU A 35 1.27 -27.96 -18.66
CA LEU A 35 2.28 -26.91 -18.76
C LEU A 35 3.36 -27.08 -17.67
N TYR A 36 2.97 -27.40 -16.44
CA TYR A 36 3.93 -27.69 -15.36
C TYR A 36 4.87 -28.87 -15.67
N LYS A 37 4.40 -29.84 -16.44
CA LYS A 37 5.20 -31.01 -16.83
C LYS A 37 6.09 -30.76 -18.04
N THR A 38 5.70 -29.82 -18.90
CA THR A 38 6.31 -29.60 -20.21
C THR A 38 7.30 -28.45 -20.23
N TYR A 39 7.04 -27.41 -19.46
CA TYR A 39 7.79 -26.16 -19.52
C TYR A 39 8.48 -25.83 -18.18
N PRO A 40 9.60 -25.10 -18.23
CA PRO A 40 10.24 -24.63 -16.99
C PRO A 40 9.28 -23.80 -16.17
N ASN A 41 9.24 -24.09 -14.88
CA ASN A 41 8.37 -23.41 -13.93
C ASN A 41 9.06 -23.22 -12.58
N ALA A 42 8.60 -22.26 -11.84
CA ALA A 42 9.09 -21.87 -10.54
C ALA A 42 7.97 -21.16 -9.76
N THR A 43 8.30 -20.47 -8.68
CA THR A 43 7.33 -19.77 -7.83
C THR A 43 7.67 -18.30 -7.66
N LEU A 44 6.65 -17.47 -7.46
CA LEU A 44 6.81 -16.05 -7.12
C LEU A 44 6.22 -15.80 -5.72
N ARG A 45 6.90 -14.96 -4.93
CA ARG A 45 6.37 -14.41 -3.69
C ARG A 45 5.60 -13.11 -4.01
N THR A 46 4.39 -13.03 -3.49
CA THR A 46 3.45 -11.94 -3.80
C THR A 46 2.87 -11.27 -2.55
N ASP A 47 3.48 -11.52 -1.40
CA ASP A 47 3.05 -11.08 -0.08
C ASP A 47 4.09 -10.15 0.59
N GLY A 48 3.64 -9.39 1.56
CA GLY A 48 4.49 -8.61 2.45
C GLY A 48 5.52 -7.74 1.72
N LEU A 49 6.73 -7.70 2.23
CA LEU A 49 7.81 -6.87 1.68
C LEU A 49 8.19 -7.22 0.23
N ASN A 50 7.84 -8.41 -0.27
CA ASN A 50 8.10 -8.80 -1.65
C ASN A 50 7.31 -7.96 -2.67
N VAL A 51 6.23 -7.33 -2.23
CA VAL A 51 5.40 -6.44 -3.05
C VAL A 51 5.24 -5.04 -2.44
N GLY A 52 6.03 -4.71 -1.41
CA GLY A 52 6.03 -3.39 -0.78
C GLY A 52 4.93 -3.19 0.26
N LEU A 53 4.34 -4.25 0.77
CA LEU A 53 3.40 -4.26 1.89
C LEU A 53 4.12 -4.59 3.21
N PRO A 54 3.51 -4.32 4.37
CA PRO A 54 4.03 -4.81 5.65
C PRO A 54 4.22 -6.32 5.66
N GLU A 55 5.20 -6.80 6.44
CA GLU A 55 5.48 -8.23 6.56
C GLU A 55 4.24 -9.02 7.02
N GLY A 56 3.99 -10.17 6.38
CA GLY A 56 2.84 -11.04 6.66
C GLY A 56 1.52 -10.58 6.06
N GLN A 57 1.46 -9.42 5.42
CA GLN A 57 0.26 -8.95 4.73
C GLN A 57 0.12 -9.63 3.36
N MET A 58 -1.06 -10.16 3.09
CA MET A 58 -1.39 -10.75 1.79
C MET A 58 -1.34 -9.72 0.67
N GLY A 59 -0.88 -10.11 -0.52
CA GLY A 59 -0.89 -9.28 -1.71
C GLY A 59 -2.29 -8.93 -2.19
N ASN A 60 -2.35 -8.02 -3.14
CA ASN A 60 -3.57 -7.66 -3.85
C ASN A 60 -3.26 -7.23 -5.28
N SER A 61 -4.29 -7.18 -6.13
CA SER A 61 -4.09 -6.91 -7.56
C SER A 61 -3.53 -5.51 -7.85
N GLU A 62 -3.87 -4.48 -7.04
CA GLU A 62 -3.36 -3.11 -7.24
C GLU A 62 -1.83 -3.08 -7.07
N VAL A 63 -1.37 -3.56 -5.93
CA VAL A 63 0.07 -3.60 -5.60
C VAL A 63 0.80 -4.58 -6.51
N GLY A 64 0.22 -5.75 -6.80
CA GLY A 64 0.79 -6.77 -7.68
C GLY A 64 1.06 -6.23 -9.06
N HIS A 65 0.04 -5.65 -9.73
CA HIS A 65 0.18 -5.10 -11.08
C HIS A 65 1.12 -3.88 -11.13
N MET A 66 1.16 -3.08 -10.07
CA MET A 66 2.10 -1.96 -9.98
C MET A 66 3.56 -2.46 -9.97
N ASN A 67 3.86 -3.49 -9.18
CA ASN A 67 5.19 -4.10 -9.15
C ASN A 67 5.57 -4.76 -10.49
N LEU A 68 4.60 -5.47 -11.12
CA LEU A 68 4.78 -6.08 -12.46
C LEU A 68 5.21 -5.06 -13.51
N GLY A 69 4.57 -3.88 -13.52
CA GLY A 69 4.88 -2.84 -14.49
C GLY A 69 6.12 -2.00 -14.14
N ALA A 70 6.41 -1.84 -12.85
CA ALA A 70 7.51 -0.99 -12.38
C ALA A 70 8.90 -1.66 -12.45
N GLY A 71 9.00 -2.99 -12.48
CA GLY A 71 10.28 -3.70 -12.45
C GLY A 71 11.09 -3.50 -11.17
N ARG A 72 10.39 -3.13 -10.08
CA ARG A 72 10.94 -2.88 -8.75
C ARG A 72 9.87 -3.08 -7.69
N ILE A 73 10.29 -3.21 -6.43
CA ILE A 73 9.34 -3.21 -5.32
C ILE A 73 8.86 -1.77 -5.11
N VAL A 74 7.54 -1.57 -5.20
CA VAL A 74 6.88 -0.29 -4.94
C VAL A 74 6.31 -0.32 -3.53
N TYR A 75 7.07 0.25 -2.60
CA TYR A 75 6.68 0.23 -1.19
C TYR A 75 5.49 1.14 -0.92
N GLN A 76 4.48 0.60 -0.22
CA GLN A 76 3.39 1.41 0.35
C GLN A 76 3.93 2.22 1.54
N ASP A 77 3.28 3.35 1.85
CA ASP A 77 3.79 4.31 2.85
C ASP A 77 4.13 3.65 4.18
N LEU A 78 3.25 2.80 4.72
CA LEU A 78 3.51 2.10 5.99
C LEU A 78 4.77 1.23 5.93
N ALA A 79 4.92 0.43 4.87
CA ALA A 79 6.09 -0.44 4.73
C ALA A 79 7.38 0.35 4.52
N LYS A 80 7.33 1.42 3.72
CA LYS A 80 8.46 2.34 3.47
C LYS A 80 8.96 2.98 4.76
N ILE A 81 8.05 3.50 5.57
CA ILE A 81 8.37 4.14 6.85
C ILE A 81 8.86 3.12 7.87
N ASN A 82 8.20 1.95 7.97
CA ASN A 82 8.66 0.86 8.84
C ASN A 82 10.11 0.47 8.53
N LEU A 83 10.46 0.30 7.26
CA LEU A 83 11.83 -0.01 6.85
C LEU A 83 12.80 1.11 7.20
N ALA A 84 12.41 2.38 7.04
CA ALA A 84 13.26 3.50 7.41
C ALA A 84 13.55 3.52 8.93
N VAL A 85 12.57 3.18 9.75
CA VAL A 85 12.75 3.05 11.21
C VAL A 85 13.63 1.85 11.55
N GLN A 86 13.31 0.65 11.02
CA GLN A 86 14.04 -0.59 11.31
C GLN A 86 15.52 -0.53 10.88
N ASN A 87 15.80 0.10 9.75
CA ASN A 87 17.15 0.25 9.21
C ASN A 87 17.89 1.48 9.76
N ASN A 88 17.31 2.24 10.70
CA ASN A 88 17.85 3.49 11.23
C ASN A 88 18.22 4.52 10.13
N THR A 89 17.42 4.58 9.07
CA THR A 89 17.61 5.53 7.96
C THR A 89 16.71 6.75 8.06
N LEU A 90 15.72 6.73 8.94
CA LEU A 90 14.78 7.84 9.14
C LEU A 90 15.51 9.15 9.46
N SER A 91 16.56 9.10 10.30
CA SER A 91 17.40 10.26 10.65
C SER A 91 18.21 10.83 9.47
N LYS A 92 18.24 10.14 8.32
CA LYS A 92 18.94 10.56 7.10
C LYS A 92 18.02 11.16 6.05
N GLU A 93 16.70 11.12 6.29
CA GLU A 93 15.72 11.73 5.37
C GLU A 93 15.95 13.24 5.29
N GLU A 94 16.08 13.76 4.07
CA GLU A 94 16.56 15.11 3.80
C GLU A 94 15.74 16.20 4.52
N GLU A 95 14.41 16.12 4.45
CA GLU A 95 13.53 17.10 5.07
C GLU A 95 13.54 17.02 6.61
N LEU A 96 13.77 15.83 7.17
CA LEU A 96 13.95 15.67 8.61
C LEU A 96 15.28 16.26 9.09
N VAL A 97 16.36 16.02 8.35
CA VAL A 97 17.69 16.63 8.62
C VAL A 97 17.59 18.15 8.60
N LYS A 98 16.92 18.74 7.59
CA LYS A 98 16.70 20.19 7.50
C LYS A 98 15.88 20.72 8.68
N ALA A 99 14.80 20.03 9.07
CA ALA A 99 13.94 20.41 10.19
C ALA A 99 14.71 20.44 11.51
N PHE A 100 15.51 19.41 11.78
CA PHE A 100 16.33 19.34 12.99
C PHE A 100 17.46 20.35 13.01
N ALA A 101 18.09 20.61 11.85
CA ALA A 101 19.07 21.68 11.73
C ALA A 101 18.46 23.05 12.01
N TYR A 102 17.28 23.33 11.45
CA TYR A 102 16.53 24.56 11.73
C TYR A 102 16.20 24.70 13.22
N ALA A 103 15.66 23.65 13.86
CA ALA A 103 15.34 23.65 15.29
C ALA A 103 16.57 24.01 16.14
N LYS A 104 17.70 23.37 15.84
CA LYS A 104 18.97 23.59 16.56
C LYS A 104 19.54 24.99 16.35
N GLN A 105 19.57 25.49 15.10
CA GLN A 105 20.09 26.81 14.77
C GLN A 105 19.28 27.95 15.36
N ASN A 106 17.94 27.78 15.45
CA ASN A 106 17.04 28.81 15.94
C ASN A 106 16.62 28.59 17.40
N ASN A 107 17.17 27.58 18.08
CA ASN A 107 16.82 27.20 19.44
C ASN A 107 15.30 27.02 19.61
N LYS A 108 14.69 26.23 18.71
CA LYS A 108 13.24 25.98 18.67
C LYS A 108 12.93 24.54 19.07
N PRO A 109 11.80 24.32 19.77
CA PRO A 109 11.34 22.97 20.08
C PRO A 109 10.83 22.25 18.84
N VAL A 110 10.80 20.93 18.94
CA VAL A 110 10.15 20.05 17.95
C VAL A 110 8.89 19.45 18.57
N HIS A 111 7.77 19.65 17.90
CA HIS A 111 6.46 19.11 18.27
C HIS A 111 6.09 17.97 17.31
N LEU A 112 5.87 16.77 17.86
CA LEU A 112 5.43 15.59 17.13
C LEU A 112 3.91 15.43 17.34
N LEU A 113 3.14 15.49 16.26
CA LEU A 113 1.69 15.37 16.28
C LEU A 113 1.27 14.09 15.56
N GLY A 114 0.30 13.35 16.10
CA GLY A 114 -0.27 12.22 15.37
C GLY A 114 -0.93 11.16 16.23
N LEU A 115 -1.51 10.17 15.54
CA LEU A 115 -2.24 9.07 16.14
C LEU A 115 -1.26 8.08 16.80
N LEU A 116 -1.42 7.87 18.11
CA LEU A 116 -0.57 7.00 18.90
C LEU A 116 -1.23 5.62 19.05
N SER A 117 -1.01 4.74 18.09
CA SER A 117 -1.46 3.34 18.12
C SER A 117 -0.59 2.45 17.22
N ASP A 118 -0.78 1.15 17.30
CA ASP A 118 -0.14 0.14 16.45
C ASP A 118 -1.04 -0.36 15.31
N GLY A 119 -2.21 0.25 15.11
CA GLY A 119 -3.18 -0.16 14.10
C GLY A 119 -2.70 -0.06 12.66
N GLY A 120 -1.68 0.78 12.37
CA GLY A 120 -1.07 0.86 11.05
C GLY A 120 -1.97 1.42 9.93
N VAL A 121 -3.09 2.07 10.28
CA VAL A 121 -4.03 2.64 9.30
C VAL A 121 -3.68 4.09 8.95
N HIS A 122 -3.40 4.91 9.95
CA HIS A 122 -3.04 6.33 9.80
C HIS A 122 -1.60 6.63 10.17
N SER A 123 -1.07 5.89 11.13
CA SER A 123 0.25 6.02 11.72
C SER A 123 0.66 4.69 12.34
N HIS A 124 1.85 4.63 12.91
CA HIS A 124 2.28 3.51 13.75
C HIS A 124 3.15 4.03 14.89
N ILE A 125 2.99 3.47 16.11
CA ILE A 125 3.72 3.90 17.29
C ILE A 125 5.24 3.84 17.13
N ASN A 126 5.75 2.85 16.37
CA ASN A 126 7.18 2.74 16.07
C ASN A 126 7.71 3.93 15.27
N HIS A 127 6.84 4.62 14.50
CA HIS A 127 7.26 5.81 13.75
C HIS A 127 7.57 6.98 14.67
N VAL A 128 6.73 7.19 15.70
CA VAL A 128 7.03 8.25 16.69
C VAL A 128 8.27 7.91 17.52
N TYR A 129 8.49 6.64 17.85
CA TYR A 129 9.73 6.21 18.49
C TYR A 129 10.95 6.51 17.62
N GLY A 130 10.91 6.16 16.35
CA GLY A 130 11.98 6.46 15.39
C GLY A 130 12.25 7.96 15.23
N LEU A 131 11.21 8.80 15.21
CA LEU A 131 11.35 10.26 15.17
C LEU A 131 11.97 10.82 16.44
N ILE A 132 11.59 10.32 17.61
CA ILE A 132 12.19 10.72 18.90
C ILE A 132 13.67 10.32 18.94
N ASP A 133 14.00 9.11 18.50
CA ASP A 133 15.39 8.66 18.42
C ASP A 133 16.21 9.54 17.48
N ALA A 134 15.70 9.80 16.26
CA ALA A 134 16.36 10.67 15.30
C ALA A 134 16.58 12.10 15.84
N ALA A 135 15.59 12.65 16.57
CA ALA A 135 15.69 13.96 17.19
C ALA A 135 16.73 14.00 18.33
N ASN A 136 16.79 12.94 19.15
CA ASN A 136 17.81 12.80 20.21
C ASN A 136 19.22 12.65 19.60
N ASP A 137 19.38 11.84 18.56
CA ASP A 137 20.65 11.66 17.85
C ASP A 137 21.15 12.98 17.20
N ALA A 138 20.20 13.81 16.74
CA ALA A 138 20.50 15.16 16.28
C ALA A 138 20.89 16.15 17.42
N GLY A 139 20.77 15.72 18.70
CA GLY A 139 21.12 16.52 19.87
C GLY A 139 20.05 17.54 20.27
N LEU A 140 18.80 17.35 19.89
CA LEU A 140 17.68 18.19 20.30
C LEU A 140 17.28 17.87 21.74
N LYS A 141 16.88 18.89 22.51
CA LYS A 141 16.53 18.75 23.93
C LYS A 141 15.03 18.93 24.18
N ASP A 142 14.39 19.80 23.42
CA ASP A 142 13.00 20.18 23.58
C ASP A 142 12.14 19.48 22.53
N ILE A 143 11.71 18.27 22.86
CA ILE A 143 10.87 17.41 22.00
C ILE A 143 9.55 17.17 22.72
N PHE A 144 8.44 17.52 22.09
CA PHE A 144 7.10 17.42 22.66
C PHE A 144 6.17 16.60 21.79
N VAL A 145 5.43 15.67 22.40
CA VAL A 145 4.48 14.83 21.68
C VAL A 145 3.06 15.24 22.02
N HIS A 146 2.27 15.57 21.02
CA HIS A 146 0.83 15.75 21.09
C HIS A 146 0.18 14.48 20.56
N ALA A 147 -0.13 13.54 21.45
CA ALA A 147 -0.62 12.22 21.10
C ALA A 147 -2.13 12.25 20.84
N PHE A 148 -2.56 11.64 19.74
CA PHE A 148 -3.97 11.41 19.48
C PHE A 148 -4.30 9.95 19.79
N THR A 149 -5.37 9.71 20.60
CA THR A 149 -5.82 8.35 20.94
C THR A 149 -6.77 7.82 19.89
N ASP A 150 -6.68 6.50 19.62
CA ASP A 150 -7.32 5.83 18.48
C ASP A 150 -8.73 5.30 18.84
N GLY A 151 -8.81 4.10 19.37
CA GLY A 151 -10.04 3.44 19.77
C GLY A 151 -11.00 3.08 18.64
N ARG A 152 -10.57 3.22 17.37
CA ARG A 152 -11.36 2.93 16.17
C ARG A 152 -10.70 1.88 15.29
N ASP A 153 -9.40 2.00 15.07
CA ASP A 153 -8.62 1.05 14.28
C ASP A 153 -7.95 0.00 15.18
N VAL A 154 -8.03 0.18 16.50
CA VAL A 154 -7.58 -0.72 17.57
C VAL A 154 -8.62 -0.78 18.68
N ASP A 155 -8.39 -1.60 19.73
CA ASP A 155 -9.29 -1.71 20.87
C ASP A 155 -9.64 -0.34 21.47
N PRO A 156 -10.91 -0.06 21.79
CA PRO A 156 -11.39 1.24 22.26
C PRO A 156 -10.77 1.76 23.55
N LYS A 157 -10.05 0.94 24.32
CA LYS A 157 -9.38 1.30 25.56
C LYS A 157 -7.88 0.99 25.58
N SER A 158 -7.27 0.82 24.42
CA SER A 158 -5.84 0.52 24.27
C SER A 158 -4.93 1.74 24.43
N GLY A 159 -5.47 2.96 24.32
CA GLY A 159 -4.73 4.22 24.35
C GLY A 159 -3.95 4.43 25.63
N LEU A 160 -4.48 3.98 26.78
CA LEU A 160 -3.73 4.00 28.05
C LEU A 160 -2.42 3.22 27.97
N GLY A 161 -2.45 2.04 27.33
CA GLY A 161 -1.26 1.21 27.13
C GLY A 161 -0.23 1.90 26.22
N PHE A 162 -0.68 2.53 25.13
CA PHE A 162 0.21 3.24 24.23
C PHE A 162 0.82 4.49 24.87
N VAL A 163 0.06 5.26 25.62
CA VAL A 163 0.59 6.42 26.37
C VAL A 163 1.60 5.97 27.42
N SER A 164 1.30 4.90 28.17
CA SER A 164 2.23 4.34 29.16
C SER A 164 3.54 3.84 28.51
N SER A 165 3.44 3.18 27.35
CA SER A 165 4.60 2.71 26.58
C SER A 165 5.47 3.87 26.08
N LEU A 166 4.84 4.95 25.61
CA LEU A 166 5.55 6.14 25.18
C LEU A 166 6.22 6.87 26.38
N GLU A 167 5.55 6.99 27.54
CA GLU A 167 6.16 7.55 28.73
C GLU A 167 7.38 6.73 29.20
N GLU A 168 7.29 5.40 29.16
CA GLU A 168 8.42 4.51 29.47
C GLU A 168 9.58 4.71 28.49
N PHE A 169 9.28 4.79 27.20
CA PHE A 169 10.28 5.04 26.15
C PHE A 169 11.02 6.36 26.35
N LEU A 170 10.30 7.38 26.81
CA LEU A 170 10.85 8.72 27.03
C LEU A 170 11.71 8.87 28.32
N LYS A 171 11.68 7.92 29.27
CA LYS A 171 12.43 8.02 30.53
C LYS A 171 13.92 8.29 30.38
N ASN A 172 14.54 7.76 29.35
CA ASN A 172 15.97 7.90 29.08
C ASN A 172 16.27 8.77 27.86
N LYS A 173 15.33 9.60 27.44
CA LYS A 173 15.43 10.44 26.23
C LYS A 173 14.98 11.86 26.50
N ASN A 174 15.44 12.77 25.69
CA ASN A 174 14.87 14.11 25.67
C ASN A 174 13.50 14.04 24.99
N GLY A 175 12.47 14.37 25.71
CA GLY A 175 11.11 14.39 25.19
C GLY A 175 10.06 14.28 26.30
N LYS A 176 8.88 14.82 26.03
CA LYS A 176 7.74 14.78 26.94
C LYS A 176 6.44 14.69 26.15
N ILE A 177 5.43 14.05 26.71
CA ILE A 177 4.06 14.16 26.17
C ILE A 177 3.48 15.49 26.66
N ALA A 178 3.06 16.35 25.74
CA ALA A 178 2.50 17.67 26.04
C ALA A 178 0.97 17.65 26.09
N SER A 179 0.32 16.82 25.29
CA SER A 179 -1.14 16.66 25.34
C SER A 179 -1.59 15.29 24.82
N VAL A 180 -2.79 14.89 25.23
CA VAL A 180 -3.50 13.70 24.74
C VAL A 180 -4.90 14.11 24.31
N THR A 181 -5.31 13.76 23.09
CA THR A 181 -6.62 14.14 22.53
C THR A 181 -7.19 13.00 21.69
N GLY A 182 -8.45 12.64 21.88
CA GLY A 182 -9.12 11.63 21.06
C GLY A 182 -9.18 12.04 19.59
N ARG A 183 -9.02 11.07 18.71
CA ARG A 183 -9.01 11.28 17.24
C ARG A 183 -10.29 11.90 16.69
N TYR A 184 -11.41 11.76 17.39
CA TYR A 184 -12.68 12.42 17.03
C TYR A 184 -12.55 13.94 16.91
N TYR A 185 -11.66 14.54 17.72
CA TYR A 185 -11.37 15.97 17.72
C TYR A 185 -10.15 16.30 16.85
N ALA A 186 -9.04 15.61 17.06
CA ALA A 186 -7.77 15.94 16.42
C ALA A 186 -7.67 15.49 14.94
N MET A 187 -8.53 14.56 14.52
CA MET A 187 -8.47 13.92 13.20
C MET A 187 -9.83 13.97 12.49
N ASP A 188 -10.56 15.06 12.61
CA ASP A 188 -11.78 15.30 11.85
C ASP A 188 -11.48 15.43 10.35
N ARG A 189 -12.42 14.98 9.49
CA ARG A 189 -12.35 15.14 8.03
C ARG A 189 -13.64 15.67 7.42
N ASP A 190 -14.62 16.03 8.27
CA ASP A 190 -15.95 16.45 7.86
C ASP A 190 -16.17 17.98 8.01
N LYS A 191 -15.06 18.73 8.18
CA LYS A 191 -15.07 20.19 8.39
C LYS A 191 -15.88 20.62 9.63
N ARG A 192 -15.86 19.78 10.65
CA ARG A 192 -16.42 20.05 11.95
C ARG A 192 -15.42 20.87 12.78
N TRP A 193 -15.31 22.17 12.43
CA TRP A 193 -14.29 23.06 12.98
C TRP A 193 -14.37 23.21 14.51
N GLU A 194 -15.58 23.06 15.07
CA GLU A 194 -15.80 23.03 16.51
C GLU A 194 -15.08 21.86 17.21
N ARG A 195 -14.87 20.73 16.50
CA ARG A 195 -14.08 19.60 17.01
C ARG A 195 -12.59 19.89 16.89
N VAL A 196 -12.16 20.34 15.71
CA VAL A 196 -10.77 20.69 15.43
C VAL A 196 -10.27 21.75 16.37
N LYS A 197 -11.13 22.73 16.74
CA LYS A 197 -10.80 23.77 17.71
C LYS A 197 -10.35 23.24 19.06
N LEU A 198 -10.99 22.20 19.57
CA LEU A 198 -10.59 21.63 20.87
C LEU A 198 -9.15 21.08 20.81
N ALA A 199 -8.78 20.41 19.73
CA ALA A 199 -7.41 19.92 19.53
C ALA A 199 -6.44 21.10 19.33
N TYR A 200 -6.83 22.09 18.53
CA TYR A 200 -6.05 23.30 18.30
C TYR A 200 -5.77 24.04 19.63
N ASP A 201 -6.79 24.27 20.45
CA ASP A 201 -6.66 24.97 21.72
C ASP A 201 -5.72 24.24 22.70
N ALA A 202 -5.78 22.91 22.73
CA ALA A 202 -4.85 22.13 23.55
C ALA A 202 -3.40 22.28 23.09
N ILE A 203 -3.17 22.28 21.78
CA ILE A 203 -1.83 22.34 21.20
C ILE A 203 -1.25 23.77 21.25
N VAL A 204 -2.06 24.78 20.94
CA VAL A 204 -1.61 26.17 20.78
C VAL A 204 -1.80 26.97 22.06
N ASN A 205 -2.96 26.86 22.72
CA ASN A 205 -3.32 27.65 23.84
C ASN A 205 -3.10 26.94 25.19
N GLY A 206 -2.87 25.63 25.20
CA GLY A 206 -2.75 24.82 26.41
C GLY A 206 -4.07 24.68 27.17
N GLU A 207 -5.20 24.74 26.42
CA GLU A 207 -6.54 24.65 26.98
C GLU A 207 -7.05 23.20 26.95
N GLY A 208 -7.54 22.68 28.06
CA GLY A 208 -8.03 21.33 28.22
C GLY A 208 -8.09 20.91 29.69
N GLU A 209 -8.30 19.64 29.96
CA GLU A 209 -8.13 19.10 31.33
C GLU A 209 -6.63 19.11 31.65
N HIS A 210 -6.24 19.93 32.63
CA HIS A 210 -4.85 19.97 33.09
C HIS A 210 -4.53 18.73 33.93
N SER A 211 -3.45 18.04 33.58
CA SER A 211 -3.05 16.80 34.26
C SER A 211 -1.54 16.74 34.53
N LYS A 212 -1.18 16.36 35.77
CA LYS A 212 0.17 15.97 36.12
C LYS A 212 0.44 14.48 35.90
N ASN A 213 -0.62 13.68 35.67
CA ASN A 213 -0.57 12.26 35.44
C ASN A 213 -1.55 11.88 34.32
N LEU A 214 -1.05 11.81 33.11
CA LEU A 214 -1.87 11.53 31.91
C LEU A 214 -2.60 10.17 31.99
N GLN A 215 -1.94 9.14 32.54
CA GLN A 215 -2.55 7.83 32.71
C GLN A 215 -3.77 7.84 33.60
N GLU A 216 -3.72 8.60 34.72
CA GLU A 216 -4.87 8.75 35.64
C GLU A 216 -6.04 9.48 34.97
N SER A 217 -5.76 10.52 34.18
CA SER A 217 -6.80 11.24 33.42
C SER A 217 -7.45 10.37 32.35
N ILE A 218 -6.68 9.53 31.67
CA ILE A 218 -7.23 8.56 30.71
C ILE A 218 -8.09 7.52 31.43
N LYS A 219 -7.64 6.96 32.55
CA LYS A 219 -8.44 6.02 33.35
C LYS A 219 -9.76 6.63 33.79
N LYS A 220 -9.73 7.88 34.29
CA LYS A 220 -10.91 8.64 34.66
C LYS A 220 -11.89 8.81 33.49
N SER A 221 -11.38 9.00 32.26
CA SER A 221 -12.21 9.03 31.06
C SER A 221 -12.92 7.70 30.86
N TYR A 222 -12.20 6.57 30.97
CA TYR A 222 -12.79 5.23 30.86
C TYR A 222 -13.83 4.91 31.93
N ASP A 223 -13.60 5.36 33.15
CA ASP A 223 -14.55 5.24 34.30
C ASP A 223 -15.85 6.01 34.01
N ASN A 224 -15.77 7.08 33.24
CA ASN A 224 -16.91 7.87 32.78
C ASN A 224 -17.49 7.36 31.43
N ASN A 225 -17.14 6.13 30.98
CA ASN A 225 -17.56 5.53 29.71
C ASN A 225 -17.13 6.32 28.46
N VAL A 226 -16.07 7.11 28.54
CA VAL A 226 -15.45 7.79 27.41
C VAL A 226 -14.24 6.97 26.96
N THR A 227 -14.34 6.38 25.76
CA THR A 227 -13.27 5.59 25.16
C THR A 227 -12.28 6.48 24.41
N ASP A 228 -11.17 5.89 23.97
CA ASP A 228 -10.03 6.57 23.33
C ASP A 228 -10.43 7.56 22.24
N GLU A 229 -11.32 7.14 21.32
CA GLU A 229 -11.75 7.99 20.21
C GLU A 229 -12.30 9.34 20.66
N PHE A 230 -12.98 9.38 21.81
CA PHE A 230 -13.75 10.52 22.31
C PHE A 230 -13.12 11.22 23.52
N ILE A 231 -11.88 10.90 23.90
CA ILE A 231 -11.16 11.59 24.98
C ILE A 231 -11.03 13.07 24.62
N LYS A 232 -11.62 13.93 25.46
CA LYS A 232 -11.43 15.39 25.37
C LYS A 232 -9.98 15.75 25.67
N PRO A 233 -9.47 16.87 25.13
CA PRO A 233 -8.08 17.24 25.31
C PRO A 233 -7.63 17.25 26.79
N ILE A 234 -6.55 16.52 27.06
CA ILE A 234 -5.83 16.51 28.34
C ILE A 234 -4.47 17.17 28.07
N VAL A 235 -4.16 18.22 28.80
CA VAL A 235 -2.91 18.96 28.69
C VAL A 235 -2.00 18.60 29.84
N ALA A 236 -0.81 18.11 29.54
CA ALA A 236 0.21 17.84 30.55
C ALA A 236 0.73 19.14 31.15
N VAL A 237 0.79 19.23 32.49
CA VAL A 237 1.24 20.42 33.20
C VAL A 237 2.39 20.12 34.16
N ASP A 238 3.19 21.15 34.44
CA ASP A 238 4.27 21.12 35.42
C ASP A 238 3.73 21.25 36.87
N GLU A 239 4.64 21.28 37.82
CA GLU A 239 4.31 21.44 39.24
C GLU A 239 3.56 22.76 39.56
N ASN A 240 3.71 23.77 38.70
CA ASN A 240 3.04 25.07 38.82
C ASN A 240 1.72 25.13 38.03
N ASN A 241 1.22 24.00 37.57
CA ASN A 241 0.02 23.88 36.73
C ASN A 241 0.10 24.65 35.41
N LYS A 242 1.31 24.81 34.84
CA LYS A 242 1.53 25.41 33.55
C LYS A 242 1.69 24.31 32.51
N PRO A 243 1.12 24.46 31.27
CA PRO A 243 1.35 23.50 30.17
C PRO A 243 2.84 23.20 29.98
N VAL A 244 3.18 21.92 29.83
CA VAL A 244 4.55 21.45 29.58
C VAL A 244 5.10 22.09 28.31
N ALA A 245 4.27 22.19 27.28
CA ALA A 245 4.58 22.91 26.06
C ALA A 245 3.31 23.34 25.31
N THR A 246 3.42 24.45 24.59
CA THR A 246 2.44 24.92 23.61
C THR A 246 3.15 25.33 22.34
N LEU A 247 2.50 25.17 21.21
CA LEU A 247 3.04 25.50 19.90
C LEU A 247 3.07 27.01 19.66
N LYS A 248 4.20 27.53 19.16
CA LYS A 248 4.42 28.97 18.92
C LYS A 248 5.05 29.21 17.55
N ASP A 249 5.01 30.46 17.09
CA ASP A 249 5.70 30.87 15.89
C ASP A 249 7.18 30.50 15.90
N GLY A 250 7.63 29.94 14.78
CA GLY A 250 9.00 29.49 14.56
C GLY A 250 9.28 28.09 15.08
N ASP A 251 8.34 27.43 15.74
CA ASP A 251 8.53 26.05 16.20
C ASP A 251 8.49 25.06 15.04
N VAL A 252 9.11 23.92 15.24
CA VAL A 252 9.08 22.80 14.28
C VAL A 252 7.93 21.87 14.62
N VAL A 253 7.12 21.56 13.63
CA VAL A 253 6.06 20.54 13.72
C VAL A 253 6.40 19.39 12.82
N ILE A 254 6.27 18.16 13.30
CA ILE A 254 6.31 16.94 12.50
C ILE A 254 5.01 16.18 12.74
N PHE A 255 4.13 16.15 11.74
CA PHE A 255 2.90 15.39 11.81
C PHE A 255 3.16 13.97 11.27
N PHE A 256 3.20 12.98 12.18
CA PHE A 256 3.68 11.64 11.85
C PHE A 256 2.61 10.67 11.30
N ASN A 257 1.39 11.12 11.04
CA ASN A 257 0.44 10.35 10.25
C ASN A 257 0.91 10.26 8.79
N PHE A 258 0.90 9.05 8.22
CA PHE A 258 1.22 8.85 6.79
C PHE A 258 -0.04 8.86 5.92
N ARG A 259 -1.21 8.47 6.43
CA ARG A 259 -2.47 8.59 5.72
C ARG A 259 -2.99 10.02 5.78
N THR A 260 -3.33 10.57 4.61
CA THR A 260 -3.48 12.00 4.40
C THR A 260 -4.82 12.61 4.83
N ASP A 261 -5.92 11.83 4.71
CA ASP A 261 -7.31 12.35 4.76
C ASP A 261 -7.66 13.04 6.09
N ARG A 262 -7.18 12.53 7.21
CA ARG A 262 -7.49 13.06 8.55
C ARG A 262 -6.42 13.98 9.14
N GLY A 263 -5.29 14.15 8.46
CA GLY A 263 -4.26 15.14 8.85
C GLY A 263 -4.51 16.54 8.28
N ARG A 264 -5.31 16.65 7.21
CA ARG A 264 -5.50 17.88 6.45
C ARG A 264 -6.04 19.04 7.26
N GLN A 265 -7.13 18.84 8.02
CA GLN A 265 -7.81 19.94 8.70
C GLN A 265 -6.98 20.54 9.81
N LEU A 266 -6.34 19.72 10.65
CA LEU A 266 -5.45 20.23 11.69
C LEU A 266 -4.23 20.93 11.07
N THR A 267 -3.64 20.41 9.99
CA THR A 267 -2.58 21.10 9.25
C THR A 267 -3.06 22.44 8.70
N GLN A 268 -4.29 22.49 8.18
CA GLN A 268 -4.87 23.71 7.61
C GLN A 268 -5.00 24.82 8.66
N VAL A 269 -5.54 24.52 9.84
CA VAL A 269 -5.74 25.54 10.91
C VAL A 269 -4.43 25.94 11.57
N LEU A 270 -3.44 25.04 11.63
CA LEU A 270 -2.15 25.34 12.24
C LEU A 270 -1.22 26.15 11.35
N SER A 271 -1.28 25.97 10.02
CA SER A 271 -0.24 26.49 9.11
C SER A 271 -0.72 27.18 7.85
N GLN A 272 -1.97 27.01 7.41
CA GLN A 272 -2.38 27.47 6.07
C GLN A 272 -3.24 28.72 6.10
N GLN A 273 -4.27 28.80 6.95
CA GLN A 273 -5.20 29.93 6.98
C GLN A 273 -5.82 30.13 8.36
N ASP A 274 -6.31 31.36 8.59
CA ASP A 274 -7.05 31.72 9.79
C ASP A 274 -8.51 31.28 9.69
N PHE A 275 -9.08 30.87 10.83
CA PHE A 275 -10.49 30.54 11.00
C PHE A 275 -11.09 31.46 12.08
N HIS A 276 -11.37 32.70 11.67
CA HIS A 276 -11.79 33.78 12.61
C HIS A 276 -13.07 33.43 13.37
N GLU A 277 -14.03 32.75 12.73
CA GLU A 277 -15.29 32.36 13.37
C GLU A 277 -15.08 31.41 14.56
N GLN A 278 -14.00 30.60 14.53
CA GLN A 278 -13.61 29.67 15.58
C GLN A 278 -12.44 30.20 16.43
N ASN A 279 -12.00 31.43 16.21
CA ASN A 279 -10.83 32.00 16.90
C ASN A 279 -9.60 31.09 16.82
N MET A 280 -9.32 30.54 15.63
CA MET A 280 -8.09 29.80 15.33
C MET A 280 -7.26 30.61 14.33
N HIS A 281 -5.99 30.82 14.66
CA HIS A 281 -5.03 31.57 13.86
C HIS A 281 -3.88 30.69 13.45
N LYS A 282 -3.51 30.72 12.18
CA LYS A 282 -2.33 29.99 11.71
C LYS A 282 -1.06 30.57 12.33
N LEU A 283 -0.11 29.70 12.54
CA LEU A 283 1.21 30.01 13.05
C LEU A 283 2.26 29.95 11.93
N ASN A 284 3.33 30.72 12.09
CA ASN A 284 4.47 30.64 11.20
C ASN A 284 5.39 29.51 11.69
N LEU A 285 5.23 28.29 11.16
CA LEU A 285 5.87 27.07 11.61
C LEU A 285 6.84 26.52 10.57
N TYR A 286 7.87 25.83 11.02
CA TYR A 286 8.57 24.88 10.15
C TYR A 286 7.77 23.57 10.17
N TYR A 287 6.87 23.40 9.19
CA TYR A 287 5.88 22.35 9.20
C TYR A 287 6.28 21.17 8.30
N VAL A 288 6.33 19.99 8.89
CA VAL A 288 6.74 18.75 8.21
C VAL A 288 5.64 17.70 8.34
N THR A 289 5.38 16.97 7.27
CA THR A 289 4.45 15.82 7.25
C THR A 289 5.15 14.56 6.77
N MET A 290 4.68 13.40 7.18
CA MET A 290 5.24 12.13 6.72
C MET A 290 5.05 11.94 5.22
N THR A 291 3.87 12.27 4.72
CA THR A 291 3.48 12.16 3.30
C THR A 291 2.83 13.46 2.85
N ASN A 292 2.61 13.65 1.57
CA ASN A 292 1.95 14.83 1.03
C ASN A 292 0.44 14.80 1.31
N TYR A 293 -0.04 15.65 2.22
CA TYR A 293 -1.46 15.69 2.59
C TYR A 293 -2.32 16.43 1.58
N ASP A 294 -1.81 17.48 0.94
CA ASP A 294 -2.53 18.27 -0.04
C ASP A 294 -1.53 19.10 -0.87
N ASN A 295 -1.64 18.99 -2.20
CA ASN A 295 -0.76 19.71 -3.14
C ASN A 295 -0.95 21.22 -3.12
N THR A 296 -2.03 21.71 -2.51
CA THR A 296 -2.31 23.15 -2.39
C THR A 296 -1.68 23.80 -1.16
N PHE A 297 -1.21 22.99 -0.19
CA PHE A 297 -0.57 23.48 1.02
C PHE A 297 0.78 24.13 0.72
N LYS A 298 1.04 25.26 1.37
CA LYS A 298 2.26 26.05 1.20
C LYS A 298 3.14 25.90 2.42
N ALA A 299 4.47 25.93 2.19
CA ALA A 299 5.48 25.83 3.24
C ALA A 299 5.31 24.57 4.14
N VAL A 300 4.87 23.47 3.55
CA VAL A 300 4.83 22.15 4.16
C VAL A 300 5.92 21.30 3.52
N HIS A 301 6.79 20.74 4.35
CA HIS A 301 7.86 19.85 3.93
C HIS A 301 7.41 18.41 4.07
N VAL A 302 7.70 17.57 3.08
CA VAL A 302 7.25 16.17 3.04
C VAL A 302 8.45 15.24 3.17
N ILE A 303 8.42 14.33 4.16
CA ILE A 303 9.53 13.39 4.38
C ILE A 303 9.53 12.30 3.30
N PHE A 304 8.37 11.67 3.06
CA PHE A 304 8.21 10.59 2.09
C PHE A 304 7.29 11.05 0.95
N GLU A 305 7.90 11.58 -0.10
CA GLU A 305 7.16 11.88 -1.32
C GLU A 305 6.73 10.58 -2.01
N LYS A 306 5.63 10.65 -2.77
CA LYS A 306 5.23 9.53 -3.62
C LYS A 306 6.30 9.27 -4.66
N ASP A 307 6.68 8.01 -4.80
CA ASP A 307 7.61 7.60 -5.82
C ASP A 307 7.04 7.92 -7.21
N ASN A 308 7.77 8.69 -7.99
CA ASN A 308 7.45 8.87 -9.39
C ASN A 308 7.87 7.60 -10.13
N LEU A 309 6.88 6.81 -10.55
CA LEU A 309 7.12 5.53 -11.22
C LEU A 309 7.45 5.76 -12.70
N ASN A 310 8.60 6.39 -12.97
CA ASN A 310 9.16 6.50 -14.31
C ASN A 310 9.79 5.18 -14.78
N ASP A 311 10.01 5.06 -16.06
CA ASP A 311 10.63 3.90 -16.70
C ASP A 311 9.86 2.58 -16.40
N THR A 312 8.52 2.65 -16.35
CA THR A 312 7.70 1.44 -16.30
C THR A 312 7.82 0.64 -17.61
N LEU A 313 7.46 -0.64 -17.57
CA LEU A 313 7.55 -1.50 -18.75
C LEU A 313 6.84 -0.88 -19.95
N GLY A 314 5.61 -0.36 -19.78
CA GLY A 314 4.86 0.30 -20.85
C GLY A 314 5.58 1.50 -21.45
N GLU A 315 6.24 2.32 -20.62
CA GLU A 315 7.02 3.48 -21.05
C GLU A 315 8.29 3.04 -21.82
N ILE A 316 8.97 2.01 -21.37
CA ILE A 316 10.15 1.47 -22.07
C ILE A 316 9.77 0.87 -23.41
N LEU A 317 8.64 0.17 -23.50
CA LEU A 317 8.11 -0.33 -24.77
C LEU A 317 7.79 0.81 -25.75
N GLU A 318 7.16 1.90 -25.28
CA GLU A 318 6.92 3.11 -26.07
C GLU A 318 8.24 3.72 -26.59
N LYS A 319 9.25 3.91 -25.71
CA LYS A 319 10.59 4.42 -26.09
C LYS A 319 11.26 3.58 -27.18
N HIS A 320 10.98 2.27 -27.19
CA HIS A 320 11.51 1.34 -28.20
C HIS A 320 10.54 1.08 -29.37
N ARG A 321 9.46 1.87 -29.48
CA ARG A 321 8.46 1.80 -30.57
C ARG A 321 7.82 0.41 -30.69
N LYS A 322 7.61 -0.27 -29.56
CA LYS A 322 6.96 -1.57 -29.49
C LYS A 322 5.45 -1.41 -29.38
N LYS A 323 4.72 -2.25 -30.12
CA LYS A 323 3.26 -2.32 -30.00
C LYS A 323 2.87 -3.18 -28.81
N GLN A 324 1.92 -2.72 -28.00
CA GLN A 324 1.48 -3.41 -26.79
C GLN A 324 -0.04 -3.43 -26.66
N ILE A 325 -0.59 -4.54 -26.14
CA ILE A 325 -2.01 -4.70 -25.80
C ILE A 325 -2.16 -4.86 -24.29
N ARG A 326 -3.15 -4.16 -23.71
CA ARG A 326 -3.69 -4.39 -22.37
C ARG A 326 -5.08 -4.97 -22.53
N ILE A 327 -5.34 -6.12 -21.90
CA ILE A 327 -6.62 -6.81 -22.08
C ILE A 327 -7.08 -7.39 -20.75
N ALA A 328 -8.30 -7.03 -20.34
CA ALA A 328 -9.00 -7.56 -19.18
C ALA A 328 -10.49 -7.28 -19.26
N GLU A 329 -11.25 -7.89 -18.36
CA GLU A 329 -12.64 -7.52 -18.10
C GLU A 329 -12.74 -6.37 -17.10
N THR A 330 -13.93 -5.76 -16.94
CA THR A 330 -14.15 -4.50 -16.19
C THR A 330 -13.50 -4.51 -14.80
N GLU A 331 -13.63 -5.61 -14.04
CA GLU A 331 -13.09 -5.73 -12.67
C GLU A 331 -11.56 -5.60 -12.61
N LYS A 332 -10.86 -6.05 -13.64
CA LYS A 332 -9.39 -6.05 -13.68
C LYS A 332 -8.79 -5.11 -14.73
N TYR A 333 -9.62 -4.35 -15.43
CA TYR A 333 -9.14 -3.38 -16.42
C TYR A 333 -8.24 -2.28 -15.81
N PRO A 334 -8.55 -1.68 -14.67
CA PRO A 334 -7.65 -0.73 -14.02
C PRO A 334 -6.28 -1.35 -13.66
N HIS A 335 -6.26 -2.65 -13.33
CA HIS A 335 -5.04 -3.34 -12.91
C HIS A 335 -4.05 -3.46 -14.07
N VAL A 336 -4.48 -3.91 -15.25
CA VAL A 336 -3.62 -4.03 -16.44
C VAL A 336 -3.33 -2.68 -17.12
N THR A 337 -4.04 -1.61 -16.77
CA THR A 337 -3.87 -0.25 -17.33
C THR A 337 -3.25 0.70 -16.32
N PHE A 338 -4.02 1.31 -15.45
CA PHE A 338 -3.59 2.34 -14.49
C PHE A 338 -2.47 1.85 -13.57
N PHE A 339 -2.71 0.74 -12.83
CA PHE A 339 -1.73 0.24 -11.86
C PHE A 339 -0.47 -0.30 -12.55
N PHE A 340 -0.61 -1.08 -13.59
CA PHE A 340 0.53 -1.60 -14.35
C PHE A 340 1.36 -0.49 -15.02
N SER A 341 0.74 0.64 -15.33
CA SER A 341 1.40 1.82 -15.90
C SER A 341 1.93 2.80 -14.85
N GLY A 342 2.00 2.39 -13.56
CA GLY A 342 2.53 3.21 -12.49
C GLY A 342 1.66 4.41 -12.11
N GLY A 343 0.34 4.31 -12.26
CA GLY A 343 -0.62 5.38 -11.98
C GLY A 343 -0.92 6.30 -13.17
N ARG A 344 -0.49 5.91 -14.38
CA ARG A 344 -0.76 6.67 -15.61
C ARG A 344 -2.07 6.21 -16.25
N GLU A 345 -3.00 7.16 -16.44
CA GLU A 345 -4.28 6.92 -17.13
C GLU A 345 -4.16 6.87 -18.66
N THR A 346 -3.36 7.79 -19.21
CA THR A 346 -3.23 7.94 -20.67
C THR A 346 -2.45 6.76 -21.25
N PRO A 347 -2.97 6.08 -22.30
CA PRO A 347 -2.23 5.05 -23.01
C PRO A 347 -0.87 5.52 -23.52
N PHE A 348 0.09 4.62 -23.58
CA PHE A 348 1.38 4.86 -24.24
C PHE A 348 1.21 4.86 -25.77
N VAL A 349 2.11 5.53 -26.48
CA VAL A 349 2.14 5.42 -27.95
C VAL A 349 2.43 3.97 -28.34
N GLY A 350 1.58 3.40 -29.19
CA GLY A 350 1.64 1.98 -29.54
C GLY A 350 0.89 1.04 -28.59
N GLU A 351 0.24 1.58 -27.56
CA GLU A 351 -0.64 0.81 -26.66
C GLU A 351 -2.08 0.81 -27.18
N SER A 352 -2.65 -0.38 -27.30
CA SER A 352 -4.08 -0.59 -27.50
C SER A 352 -4.68 -1.29 -26.28
N ARG A 353 -5.96 -1.02 -26.01
CA ARG A 353 -6.69 -1.54 -24.86
C ARG A 353 -7.93 -2.29 -25.30
N ILE A 354 -8.08 -3.52 -24.83
CA ILE A 354 -9.25 -4.36 -25.08
C ILE A 354 -9.97 -4.58 -23.76
N LEU A 355 -11.13 -3.99 -23.63
CA LEU A 355 -12.02 -4.16 -22.48
C LEU A 355 -13.19 -5.07 -22.84
N ARG A 356 -13.51 -6.01 -21.96
CA ARG A 356 -14.77 -6.75 -21.97
C ARG A 356 -15.54 -6.44 -20.69
N ASN A 357 -16.87 -6.30 -20.79
CA ASN A 357 -17.67 -6.03 -19.60
C ASN A 357 -17.77 -7.30 -18.77
N SER A 358 -17.55 -7.19 -17.46
CA SER A 358 -17.85 -8.28 -16.54
C SER A 358 -19.36 -8.56 -16.52
N PRO A 359 -19.78 -9.79 -16.21
CA PRO A 359 -21.20 -10.16 -16.16
C PRO A 359 -21.98 -9.30 -15.17
N LYS A 360 -23.21 -8.92 -15.54
CA LYS A 360 -24.10 -8.15 -14.68
C LYS A 360 -24.89 -9.08 -13.74
N VAL A 361 -24.18 -9.74 -12.84
CA VAL A 361 -24.74 -10.62 -11.80
C VAL A 361 -24.52 -10.03 -10.42
N ALA A 362 -25.28 -10.47 -9.43
CA ALA A 362 -25.15 -9.98 -8.05
C ALA A 362 -23.80 -10.39 -7.43
N THR A 363 -23.40 -11.64 -7.65
CA THR A 363 -22.13 -12.23 -7.24
C THR A 363 -21.63 -13.16 -8.34
N TYR A 364 -20.31 -13.31 -8.49
CA TYR A 364 -19.72 -14.05 -9.63
C TYR A 364 -19.80 -15.57 -9.51
N ASP A 365 -20.21 -16.12 -8.38
CA ASP A 365 -20.59 -17.53 -8.26
C ASP A 365 -21.80 -17.92 -9.14
N LEU A 366 -22.61 -16.93 -9.52
CA LEU A 366 -23.75 -17.13 -10.43
C LEU A 366 -23.33 -17.25 -11.89
N GLN A 367 -22.12 -16.77 -12.27
CA GLN A 367 -21.53 -16.88 -13.59
C GLN A 367 -20.00 -16.99 -13.47
N PRO A 368 -19.47 -18.18 -13.07
CA PRO A 368 -18.04 -18.35 -12.75
C PRO A 368 -17.08 -18.18 -13.93
N GLU A 369 -17.53 -18.46 -15.16
CA GLU A 369 -16.76 -18.22 -16.37
C GLU A 369 -16.48 -16.73 -16.62
N MET A 370 -17.26 -15.84 -15.99
CA MET A 370 -17.19 -14.39 -16.13
C MET A 370 -17.08 -13.99 -17.63
N SER A 371 -16.07 -13.23 -18.01
CA SER A 371 -15.83 -12.85 -19.42
C SER A 371 -14.56 -13.48 -19.99
N ALA A 372 -14.11 -14.62 -19.45
CA ALA A 372 -12.87 -15.26 -19.90
C ALA A 372 -12.93 -15.68 -21.38
N TYR A 373 -14.05 -16.20 -21.84
CA TYR A 373 -14.23 -16.61 -23.23
C TYR A 373 -14.21 -15.42 -24.19
N GLU A 374 -14.82 -14.29 -23.82
CA GLU A 374 -14.82 -13.06 -24.62
C GLU A 374 -13.41 -12.44 -24.70
N LEU A 375 -12.62 -12.55 -23.64
CA LEU A 375 -11.22 -12.14 -23.66
C LEU A 375 -10.39 -13.00 -24.59
N ARG A 376 -10.53 -14.33 -24.50
CA ARG A 376 -9.89 -15.28 -25.41
C ARG A 376 -10.23 -14.98 -26.88
N ASP A 377 -11.52 -14.83 -27.18
CA ASP A 377 -12.01 -14.62 -28.53
C ASP A 377 -11.60 -13.25 -29.12
N ALA A 378 -11.34 -12.28 -28.24
CA ALA A 378 -10.80 -10.99 -28.65
C ALA A 378 -9.28 -11.02 -28.87
N LEU A 379 -8.54 -11.80 -28.08
CA LEU A 379 -7.08 -11.81 -28.15
C LEU A 379 -6.54 -12.72 -29.25
N VAL A 380 -7.13 -13.90 -29.44
CA VAL A 380 -6.64 -14.89 -30.45
C VAL A 380 -6.45 -14.28 -31.86
N PRO A 381 -7.43 -13.52 -32.40
CA PRO A 381 -7.23 -12.89 -33.72
C PRO A 381 -6.11 -11.83 -33.74
N GLU A 382 -5.83 -11.16 -32.62
CA GLU A 382 -4.72 -10.21 -32.57
C GLU A 382 -3.35 -10.89 -32.56
N LEU A 383 -3.23 -12.06 -31.93
CA LEU A 383 -2.02 -12.87 -31.97
C LEU A 383 -1.74 -13.42 -33.35
N GLU A 384 -2.79 -13.86 -34.11
CA GLU A 384 -2.69 -14.36 -35.46
C GLU A 384 -2.17 -13.31 -36.48
N LYS A 385 -2.41 -12.01 -36.22
CA LYS A 385 -1.87 -10.91 -37.03
C LYS A 385 -0.35 -10.74 -36.89
N GLU A 386 0.22 -11.24 -35.80
CA GLU A 386 1.64 -11.10 -35.45
C GLU A 386 2.16 -9.65 -35.40
N GLU A 387 1.28 -8.65 -35.23
CA GLU A 387 1.66 -7.25 -35.25
C GLU A 387 2.06 -6.70 -33.89
N VAL A 388 1.68 -7.38 -32.80
CA VAL A 388 1.89 -6.94 -31.42
C VAL A 388 3.17 -7.55 -30.86
N ASP A 389 3.95 -6.76 -30.14
CA ASP A 389 5.20 -7.20 -29.50
C ASP A 389 5.00 -7.67 -28.07
N PHE A 390 4.05 -7.05 -27.33
CA PHE A 390 3.76 -7.36 -25.92
C PHE A 390 2.27 -7.37 -25.64
N VAL A 391 1.82 -8.35 -24.87
CA VAL A 391 0.44 -8.44 -24.36
C VAL A 391 0.46 -8.59 -22.84
N CYS A 392 -0.34 -7.82 -22.13
CA CYS A 392 -0.68 -8.04 -20.73
C CYS A 392 -2.15 -8.43 -20.63
N LEU A 393 -2.41 -9.70 -20.37
CA LEU A 393 -3.74 -10.32 -20.22
C LEU A 393 -3.97 -10.67 -18.76
N ASN A 394 -5.15 -10.32 -18.22
CA ASN A 394 -5.61 -10.77 -16.91
C ASN A 394 -6.94 -11.51 -17.04
N PHE A 395 -7.00 -12.73 -16.48
CA PHE A 395 -8.22 -13.49 -16.24
C PHE A 395 -8.63 -13.32 -14.77
N ALA A 396 -9.76 -12.67 -14.55
CA ALA A 396 -10.24 -12.26 -13.21
C ALA A 396 -10.83 -13.40 -12.36
N ASN A 397 -11.10 -14.53 -12.96
CA ASN A 397 -12.01 -15.58 -12.48
C ASN A 397 -11.62 -16.12 -11.10
N GLY A 398 -10.36 -16.52 -10.89
CA GLY A 398 -9.91 -17.13 -9.64
C GLY A 398 -10.06 -16.19 -8.44
N ASP A 399 -9.77 -14.91 -8.63
CA ASP A 399 -9.92 -13.91 -7.58
C ASP A 399 -11.39 -13.54 -7.32
N MET A 400 -12.09 -13.12 -8.36
CA MET A 400 -13.44 -12.57 -8.22
C MET A 400 -14.45 -13.63 -7.76
N VAL A 401 -14.34 -14.86 -8.27
CA VAL A 401 -15.19 -15.98 -7.80
C VAL A 401 -14.70 -16.48 -6.46
N GLY A 402 -13.39 -16.51 -6.20
CA GLY A 402 -12.82 -16.86 -4.90
C GLY A 402 -13.38 -16.01 -3.76
N HIS A 403 -13.54 -14.72 -3.97
CA HIS A 403 -14.14 -13.80 -3.00
C HIS A 403 -15.56 -14.14 -2.59
N THR A 404 -16.29 -14.96 -3.36
CA THR A 404 -17.64 -15.40 -2.98
C THR A 404 -17.63 -16.50 -1.89
N GLY A 405 -16.50 -17.18 -1.71
CA GLY A 405 -16.37 -18.30 -0.77
C GLY A 405 -17.08 -19.60 -1.24
N VAL A 406 -17.58 -19.63 -2.49
CA VAL A 406 -18.33 -20.78 -3.03
C VAL A 406 -17.36 -21.70 -3.79
N MET A 407 -16.94 -22.81 -3.13
CA MET A 407 -15.96 -23.76 -3.67
C MET A 407 -16.34 -24.29 -5.07
N GLU A 408 -17.56 -24.73 -5.28
CA GLU A 408 -18.00 -25.29 -6.56
C GLU A 408 -17.97 -24.28 -7.69
N ALA A 409 -18.25 -23.02 -7.41
CA ALA A 409 -18.14 -21.94 -8.38
C ALA A 409 -16.68 -21.62 -8.71
N ALA A 410 -15.81 -21.60 -7.71
CA ALA A 410 -14.38 -21.39 -7.91
C ALA A 410 -13.74 -22.52 -8.76
N ILE A 411 -14.16 -23.77 -8.56
CA ILE A 411 -13.75 -24.90 -9.41
C ILE A 411 -14.13 -24.66 -10.87
N LYS A 412 -15.38 -24.30 -11.16
CA LYS A 412 -15.83 -23.98 -12.52
C LYS A 412 -15.10 -22.79 -13.13
N ALA A 413 -14.79 -21.79 -12.32
CA ALA A 413 -13.99 -20.64 -12.73
C ALA A 413 -12.58 -21.06 -13.20
N CYS A 414 -11.93 -21.94 -12.45
CA CYS A 414 -10.62 -22.50 -12.83
C CYS A 414 -10.68 -23.33 -14.11
N GLU A 415 -11.72 -24.14 -14.29
CA GLU A 415 -11.93 -24.96 -15.49
C GLU A 415 -12.15 -24.11 -16.74
N ALA A 416 -12.95 -23.03 -16.65
CA ALA A 416 -13.14 -22.07 -17.74
C ALA A 416 -11.85 -21.36 -18.13
N VAL A 417 -11.02 -21.01 -17.14
CA VAL A 417 -9.70 -20.41 -17.38
C VAL A 417 -8.78 -21.40 -18.07
N ASP A 418 -8.74 -22.68 -17.68
CA ASP A 418 -7.93 -23.72 -18.35
C ASP A 418 -8.23 -23.83 -19.85
N GLU A 419 -9.51 -23.83 -20.22
CA GLU A 419 -9.93 -23.85 -21.64
C GLU A 419 -9.46 -22.60 -22.40
N CYS A 420 -9.57 -21.43 -21.78
CA CYS A 420 -9.15 -20.17 -22.38
C CYS A 420 -7.62 -20.11 -22.53
N VAL A 421 -6.88 -20.50 -21.49
CA VAL A 421 -5.41 -20.61 -21.51
C VAL A 421 -4.94 -21.53 -22.60
N LYS A 422 -5.58 -22.71 -22.78
CA LYS A 422 -5.27 -23.65 -23.86
C LYS A 422 -5.33 -22.97 -25.21
N SER A 423 -6.40 -22.25 -25.50
CA SER A 423 -6.58 -21.60 -26.82
C SER A 423 -5.54 -20.49 -27.04
N VAL A 424 -5.33 -19.62 -26.05
CA VAL A 424 -4.39 -18.50 -26.17
C VAL A 424 -2.94 -19.00 -26.28
N VAL A 425 -2.53 -19.95 -25.45
CA VAL A 425 -1.16 -20.50 -25.46
C VAL A 425 -0.88 -21.27 -26.74
N SER A 426 -1.84 -22.07 -27.25
CA SER A 426 -1.66 -22.79 -28.49
C SER A 426 -1.47 -21.84 -29.69
N THR A 427 -2.28 -20.78 -29.77
CA THR A 427 -2.13 -19.73 -30.78
C THR A 427 -0.78 -19.01 -30.63
N ALA A 428 -0.42 -18.62 -29.40
CA ALA A 428 0.84 -17.95 -29.10
C ALA A 428 2.06 -18.75 -29.60
N LEU A 429 2.11 -20.05 -29.30
CA LEU A 429 3.20 -20.94 -29.73
C LEU A 429 3.27 -21.08 -31.24
N ASN A 430 2.12 -21.11 -31.94
CA ASN A 430 2.06 -21.19 -33.39
C ASN A 430 2.54 -19.90 -34.08
N HIS A 431 2.39 -18.75 -33.41
CA HIS A 431 2.75 -17.43 -33.91
C HIS A 431 4.02 -16.85 -33.22
N ASN A 432 4.87 -17.73 -32.70
CA ASN A 432 6.19 -17.39 -32.12
C ASN A 432 6.19 -16.39 -30.97
N TYR A 433 5.14 -16.39 -30.16
CA TYR A 433 5.12 -15.67 -28.87
C TYR A 433 5.67 -16.57 -27.77
N THR A 434 6.42 -15.97 -26.88
CA THR A 434 6.75 -16.53 -25.56
C THR A 434 5.66 -16.12 -24.58
N THR A 435 5.07 -17.07 -23.86
CA THR A 435 4.10 -16.77 -22.81
C THR A 435 4.71 -16.96 -21.44
N ILE A 436 4.59 -15.95 -20.57
CA ILE A 436 4.87 -16.03 -19.14
C ILE A 436 3.51 -16.08 -18.44
N LEU A 437 3.16 -17.25 -17.89
CA LEU A 437 1.95 -17.45 -17.12
C LEU A 437 2.28 -17.31 -15.63
N ILE A 438 1.56 -16.42 -14.95
CA ILE A 438 1.71 -16.13 -13.52
C ILE A 438 0.34 -15.95 -12.84
N ALA A 439 0.36 -15.76 -11.55
CA ALA A 439 -0.68 -15.05 -10.81
C ALA A 439 -0.06 -13.85 -10.07
N ASP A 440 -0.88 -12.91 -9.64
CA ASP A 440 -0.46 -11.72 -8.91
C ASP A 440 -0.60 -11.86 -7.39
N HIS A 441 -1.45 -12.76 -6.93
CA HIS A 441 -1.62 -13.24 -5.55
C HIS A 441 -2.44 -14.53 -5.53
N GLY A 442 -2.57 -15.16 -4.37
CA GLY A 442 -3.49 -16.28 -4.17
C GLY A 442 -4.85 -15.82 -3.62
N ASN A 443 -5.89 -16.61 -3.93
CA ASN A 443 -7.25 -16.50 -3.41
C ASN A 443 -7.93 -17.88 -3.44
N CYS A 444 -8.23 -18.41 -4.62
CA CYS A 444 -8.95 -19.68 -4.78
C CYS A 444 -8.09 -20.93 -4.48
N ASP A 445 -6.84 -20.77 -4.14
CA ASP A 445 -5.96 -21.80 -3.57
C ASP A 445 -6.33 -22.15 -2.12
N THR A 446 -7.13 -21.31 -1.44
CA THR A 446 -7.60 -21.57 -0.08
C THR A 446 -9.03 -21.05 0.08
N MET A 447 -10.01 -21.92 -0.16
CA MET A 447 -11.43 -21.60 -0.09
C MET A 447 -12.08 -21.93 1.26
N ILE A 448 -11.38 -22.62 2.15
CA ILE A 448 -11.89 -23.08 3.45
C ILE A 448 -10.91 -22.70 4.55
N ASN A 449 -11.39 -21.97 5.56
CA ASN A 449 -10.65 -21.62 6.76
C ASN A 449 -10.41 -22.85 7.67
N PRO A 450 -9.44 -22.82 8.60
CA PRO A 450 -9.19 -23.90 9.54
C PRO A 450 -10.39 -24.30 10.41
N ASP A 451 -11.34 -23.43 10.64
CA ASP A 451 -12.58 -23.68 11.38
C ASP A 451 -13.70 -24.27 10.50
N GLY A 452 -13.43 -24.51 9.21
CA GLY A 452 -14.38 -25.03 8.24
C GLY A 452 -15.28 -23.99 7.59
N SER A 453 -15.19 -22.72 7.96
CA SER A 453 -15.94 -21.64 7.32
C SER A 453 -15.37 -21.30 5.93
N PRO A 454 -16.17 -20.75 5.00
CA PRO A 454 -15.65 -20.27 3.72
C PRO A 454 -14.59 -19.19 3.91
N ASN A 455 -13.47 -19.30 3.18
CA ASN A 455 -12.50 -18.23 3.06
C ASN A 455 -12.80 -17.37 1.84
N THR A 456 -12.83 -16.06 2.02
CA THR A 456 -13.07 -15.07 0.96
C THR A 456 -11.91 -14.09 0.80
N ALA A 457 -10.84 -14.27 1.58
CA ALA A 457 -9.68 -13.39 1.59
C ALA A 457 -8.58 -13.93 0.67
N HIS A 458 -7.68 -13.03 0.26
CA HIS A 458 -6.42 -13.43 -0.39
C HIS A 458 -5.56 -14.28 0.54
N THR A 459 -4.55 -14.94 -0.03
CA THR A 459 -3.60 -15.76 0.72
C THR A 459 -2.18 -15.17 0.64
N THR A 460 -1.31 -15.61 1.54
CA THR A 460 0.13 -15.34 1.48
C THR A 460 0.89 -16.46 0.78
N ASN A 461 0.18 -17.43 0.19
CA ASN A 461 0.80 -18.52 -0.54
C ASN A 461 1.55 -18.01 -1.79
N PRO A 462 2.63 -18.68 -2.20
CA PRO A 462 3.30 -18.35 -3.44
C PRO A 462 2.38 -18.61 -4.64
N VAL A 463 2.73 -17.99 -5.77
CA VAL A 463 2.01 -18.18 -7.03
C VAL A 463 2.95 -18.81 -8.08
N PRO A 464 2.41 -19.45 -9.13
CA PRO A 464 3.24 -20.03 -10.19
C PRO A 464 3.88 -18.97 -11.08
N ILE A 465 5.02 -19.33 -11.66
CA ILE A 465 5.54 -18.80 -12.90
C ILE A 465 5.86 -19.96 -13.84
N ILE A 466 5.27 -19.96 -15.06
CA ILE A 466 5.55 -20.95 -16.09
C ILE A 466 6.01 -20.21 -17.33
N LEU A 467 7.20 -20.57 -17.84
CA LEU A 467 7.79 -19.97 -19.03
C LEU A 467 7.54 -20.86 -20.24
N ILE A 468 6.57 -20.50 -21.06
CA ILE A 468 6.10 -21.30 -22.19
C ILE A 468 6.76 -20.80 -23.47
N ASP A 469 7.77 -21.52 -23.91
CA ASP A 469 8.56 -21.21 -25.12
C ASP A 469 9.20 -22.51 -25.67
N LYS A 470 9.45 -22.54 -26.96
CA LYS A 470 10.06 -23.75 -27.65
C LYS A 470 11.53 -23.93 -27.24
N ASP A 471 12.25 -22.83 -27.02
CA ASP A 471 13.70 -22.82 -26.89
C ASP A 471 14.20 -22.64 -25.45
N LEU A 472 13.41 -21.96 -24.61
CA LEU A 472 13.79 -21.62 -23.24
C LEU A 472 13.62 -22.83 -22.31
N LYS A 473 14.62 -23.09 -21.46
CA LYS A 473 14.67 -24.30 -20.63
C LYS A 473 14.83 -24.02 -19.14
N HIS A 474 14.82 -22.74 -18.74
CA HIS A 474 15.06 -22.34 -17.37
C HIS A 474 14.25 -21.10 -16.99
N VAL A 475 13.73 -21.08 -15.76
CA VAL A 475 13.16 -19.93 -15.09
C VAL A 475 13.43 -20.06 -13.58
N GLU A 476 13.79 -18.96 -12.95
CA GLU A 476 14.06 -18.90 -11.51
C GLU A 476 12.83 -18.46 -10.73
N SER A 477 12.80 -18.81 -9.43
CA SER A 477 11.85 -18.25 -8.49
C SER A 477 12.21 -16.80 -8.17
N GLY A 478 11.18 -15.98 -7.89
CA GLY A 478 11.39 -14.55 -7.61
C GLY A 478 10.18 -13.87 -7.01
N ILE A 479 9.99 -12.61 -7.39
CA ILE A 479 8.87 -11.77 -7.00
C ILE A 479 8.27 -11.06 -8.22
N LEU A 480 7.11 -10.43 -8.08
CA LEU A 480 6.41 -9.79 -9.21
C LEU A 480 7.24 -8.69 -9.89
N GLY A 481 8.05 -7.95 -9.12
CA GLY A 481 8.95 -6.93 -9.68
C GLY A 481 10.01 -7.45 -10.65
N ASP A 482 10.31 -8.75 -10.64
CA ASP A 482 11.29 -9.38 -11.55
C ASP A 482 10.75 -9.57 -12.98
N LEU A 483 9.43 -9.43 -13.18
CA LEU A 483 8.79 -9.75 -14.46
C LEU A 483 9.12 -8.71 -15.55
N ALA A 484 9.10 -7.41 -15.27
CA ALA A 484 9.46 -6.39 -16.25
C ALA A 484 10.91 -6.57 -16.77
N PRO A 485 11.93 -6.74 -15.92
CA PRO A 485 13.29 -7.10 -16.35
C PRO A 485 13.35 -8.38 -17.18
N THR A 486 12.57 -9.40 -16.81
CA THR A 486 12.48 -10.68 -17.53
C THR A 486 11.91 -10.47 -18.94
N ILE A 487 10.80 -9.74 -19.06
CA ILE A 487 10.17 -9.41 -20.33
C ILE A 487 11.12 -8.61 -21.23
N LEU A 488 11.76 -7.57 -20.70
CA LEU A 488 12.72 -6.77 -21.45
C LEU A 488 13.90 -7.61 -21.97
N LYS A 489 14.43 -8.52 -21.16
CA LYS A 489 15.52 -9.43 -21.57
C LYS A 489 15.07 -10.35 -22.71
N LEU A 490 13.86 -10.93 -22.62
CA LEU A 490 13.29 -11.76 -23.70
C LEU A 490 13.10 -10.97 -25.00
N MET A 491 12.67 -9.72 -24.90
CA MET A 491 12.48 -8.83 -26.03
C MET A 491 13.78 -8.23 -26.59
N GLY A 492 14.93 -8.43 -25.92
CA GLY A 492 16.21 -7.87 -26.32
C GLY A 492 16.33 -6.37 -26.09
N ILE A 493 15.58 -5.84 -25.12
CA ILE A 493 15.56 -4.43 -24.75
C ILE A 493 16.39 -4.22 -23.48
N PRO A 494 17.27 -3.21 -23.42
CA PRO A 494 18.04 -2.91 -22.22
C PRO A 494 17.15 -2.54 -21.03
N GLN A 495 17.49 -3.08 -19.86
CA GLN A 495 16.81 -2.73 -18.60
C GLN A 495 17.22 -1.32 -18.16
N PRO A 496 16.27 -0.41 -17.84
CA PRO A 496 16.60 0.91 -17.32
C PRO A 496 17.08 0.82 -15.86
N ALA A 497 17.87 1.81 -15.43
CA ALA A 497 18.42 1.86 -14.07
C ALA A 497 17.33 1.94 -12.97
N ALA A 498 16.17 2.50 -13.29
CA ALA A 498 15.05 2.60 -12.37
C ALA A 498 14.44 1.22 -12.02
N MET A 499 14.58 0.21 -12.89
CA MET A 499 14.19 -1.16 -12.59
C MET A 499 15.30 -1.83 -11.78
N THR A 500 15.12 -1.91 -10.46
CA THR A 500 16.15 -2.43 -9.54
C THR A 500 16.11 -3.94 -9.35
N ARG A 501 15.12 -4.61 -9.94
CA ARG A 501 15.01 -6.08 -9.90
C ARG A 501 15.76 -6.72 -11.08
N HIS A 502 15.81 -8.04 -11.12
CA HIS A 502 16.60 -8.80 -12.08
C HIS A 502 15.73 -9.76 -12.90
N SER A 503 16.22 -10.17 -14.05
CA SER A 503 15.55 -11.15 -14.90
C SER A 503 15.63 -12.55 -14.30
N LEU A 504 14.54 -13.31 -14.40
CA LEU A 504 14.42 -14.72 -13.96
C LEU A 504 14.83 -15.75 -15.03
N VAL A 505 15.31 -15.31 -16.20
CA VAL A 505 15.73 -16.16 -17.32
C VAL A 505 17.13 -15.84 -17.79
#